data_db68b63cabfb49dc71d867b924109c4b
#
_entry.id   db68b63cabfb49dc71d867b924109c4b
#
_cell.length_a   1.000
_cell.length_b   1.000
_cell.length_c   1.000
_cell.angle_alpha   90.00
_cell.angle_beta   90.00
_cell.angle_gamma   90.00
#
_symmetry.space_group_name_H-M   'P 1'
#
loop_
_entity.id
_entity.type
_entity.pdbx_description
1 polymer ?
#
loop_
_entity_poly.entity_id
_entity_poly.type
_entity_poly.pdbx_seq_one_letter_code
_entity_poly.pdbx_strand_id
1 'polypeptide(L)'
;MDAVNAAEPFSSAESRLRAVPPHALVATAATLLAEDFGAEEVTLLLADYGLTVLQPITRLPYTSEAVSAHDGPAGTAFTSQAPVVELIAGTTAERVHLPITVRGDRLGVLSVGVPAASADPAAILRLGEFATALGHEIAVAGRDTDLYLQARRTRRLTLAAEMQWQLLPGRGCARREYIIGAHLEPAYAVGGDNFDWSTSADHLDLTVTDGMGQGIDASLLTNLAVSALRNARRAGLDLADQAALADQAVYAQYGGKVYAATLLLRFDLDTGLVHAVDAGSPQLYRLRDSGIELIELEAQLPLGMFEETPYDEQTFEVEPGDRLVAISTGVHGTRSATGDVFGERALRQILGATRQTPAHETARAIVAGLIEHFGSKDLVSDAAVICLDWKGRVIDTARPTSAGL
;
A
#
# COMPACT_ATOMS: atom_id res chain seq x y z
N MET A 1 -31.71 -10.23 31.67
CA MET A 1 -31.16 -8.90 32.01
C MET A 1 -29.68 -9.10 32.35
N ASP A 2 -28.81 -9.36 31.35
CA ASP A 2 -27.34 -9.51 31.51
C ASP A 2 -26.64 -9.65 30.16
N ALA A 3 -26.90 -8.69 29.24
CA ALA A 3 -26.23 -8.64 27.92
C ALA A 3 -25.51 -7.30 27.66
N VAL A 4 -25.27 -6.48 28.69
CA VAL A 4 -24.78 -5.11 28.54
C VAL A 4 -23.29 -4.96 28.92
N ASN A 5 -22.63 -5.97 29.49
CA ASN A 5 -21.30 -5.78 30.11
C ASN A 5 -20.09 -6.30 29.31
N ALA A 6 -20.25 -6.68 28.04
CA ALA A 6 -19.10 -7.13 27.22
C ALA A 6 -18.43 -6.02 26.40
N ALA A 7 -19.03 -4.84 26.31
CA ALA A 7 -18.51 -3.72 25.48
C ALA A 7 -17.63 -2.71 26.26
N GLU A 8 -17.68 -2.71 27.59
CA GLU A 8 -16.95 -1.72 28.41
C GLU A 8 -15.42 -1.87 28.46
N PRO A 9 -14.79 -3.08 28.42
CA PRO A 9 -13.34 -3.18 28.49
C PRO A 9 -12.61 -2.56 27.29
N PHE A 10 -13.20 -2.66 26.09
CA PHE A 10 -12.56 -2.17 24.87
C PHE A 10 -12.52 -0.64 24.77
N SER A 11 -13.60 0.04 25.12
CA SER A 11 -13.65 1.51 25.14
C SER A 11 -12.61 2.09 26.12
N SER A 12 -12.29 1.37 27.20
CA SER A 12 -11.27 1.76 28.15
C SER A 12 -9.84 1.53 27.63
N ALA A 13 -9.58 0.42 26.90
CA ALA A 13 -8.26 0.12 26.33
C ALA A 13 -7.88 1.10 25.22
N GLU A 14 -8.77 1.39 24.26
CA GLU A 14 -8.56 2.40 23.24
C GLU A 14 -8.32 3.79 23.85
N SER A 15 -9.11 4.16 24.85
CA SER A 15 -8.95 5.45 25.53
C SER A 15 -7.58 5.55 26.22
N ARG A 16 -7.09 4.47 26.82
CA ARG A 16 -5.75 4.42 27.45
C ARG A 16 -4.63 4.49 26.40
N LEU A 17 -4.78 3.80 25.24
CA LEU A 17 -3.80 3.91 24.16
C LEU A 17 -3.72 5.34 23.60
N ARG A 18 -4.86 6.02 23.43
CA ARG A 18 -4.90 7.42 22.95
C ARG A 18 -4.30 8.44 23.94
N ALA A 19 -4.35 8.14 25.22
CA ALA A 19 -3.91 9.08 26.27
C ALA A 19 -2.40 9.07 26.48
N VAL A 20 -1.67 8.08 25.97
CA VAL A 20 -0.23 7.95 26.22
C VAL A 20 0.60 8.58 25.10
N PRO A 21 1.81 9.07 25.41
CA PRO A 21 2.70 9.61 24.39
C PRO A 21 3.18 8.50 23.43
N PRO A 22 3.54 8.84 22.19
CA PRO A 22 3.90 7.89 21.14
C PRO A 22 4.91 6.81 21.53
N HIS A 23 5.93 7.18 22.32
CA HIS A 23 6.98 6.24 22.74
C HIS A 23 6.51 5.22 23.78
N ALA A 24 5.40 5.47 24.46
CA ALA A 24 4.84 4.58 25.49
C ALA A 24 3.78 3.60 24.96
N LEU A 25 3.31 3.77 23.71
CA LEU A 25 2.23 2.95 23.14
C LEU A 25 2.49 1.44 23.25
N VAL A 26 3.70 0.99 22.90
CA VAL A 26 4.05 -0.44 22.91
C VAL A 26 4.02 -1.01 24.33
N ALA A 27 4.59 -0.27 25.30
CA ALA A 27 4.61 -0.68 26.70
C ALA A 27 3.20 -0.68 27.31
N THR A 28 2.38 0.32 26.98
CA THR A 28 0.98 0.41 27.41
C THR A 28 0.15 -0.73 26.82
N ALA A 29 0.34 -1.04 25.53
CA ALA A 29 -0.32 -2.18 24.90
C ALA A 29 0.02 -3.50 25.60
N ALA A 30 1.29 -3.74 25.95
CA ALA A 30 1.71 -4.92 26.68
C ALA A 30 1.03 -5.00 28.06
N THR A 31 0.95 -3.87 28.80
CA THR A 31 0.28 -3.82 30.11
C THR A 31 -1.22 -4.16 29.98
N LEU A 32 -1.91 -3.56 29.01
CA LEU A 32 -3.33 -3.81 28.77
C LEU A 32 -3.61 -5.27 28.41
N LEU A 33 -2.79 -5.85 27.54
CA LEU A 33 -2.92 -7.26 27.15
C LEU A 33 -2.63 -8.21 28.30
N ALA A 34 -1.70 -7.86 29.20
CA ALA A 34 -1.46 -8.63 30.42
C ALA A 34 -2.67 -8.56 31.38
N GLU A 35 -3.26 -7.36 31.56
CA GLU A 35 -4.44 -7.15 32.41
C GLU A 35 -5.68 -7.91 31.89
N ASP A 36 -5.97 -7.82 30.56
CA ASP A 36 -7.23 -8.29 29.99
C ASP A 36 -7.19 -9.76 29.52
N PHE A 37 -5.99 -10.26 29.12
CA PHE A 37 -5.83 -11.60 28.53
C PHE A 37 -4.81 -12.47 29.26
N GLY A 38 -4.14 -11.96 30.31
CA GLY A 38 -3.07 -12.67 30.98
C GLY A 38 -1.83 -12.87 30.10
N ALA A 39 -1.59 -11.92 29.16
CA ALA A 39 -0.45 -12.02 28.26
C ALA A 39 0.86 -11.92 29.03
N GLU A 40 1.75 -12.88 28.81
CA GLU A 40 3.09 -12.92 29.45
C GLU A 40 4.17 -12.31 28.54
N GLU A 41 3.99 -12.41 27.23
CA GLU A 41 4.91 -11.89 26.24
C GLU A 41 4.14 -11.15 25.15
N VAL A 42 4.51 -9.88 24.90
CA VAL A 42 3.91 -9.05 23.84
C VAL A 42 5.02 -8.44 23.02
N THR A 43 5.03 -8.71 21.73
CA THR A 43 6.03 -8.18 20.79
C THR A 43 5.32 -7.53 19.60
N LEU A 44 5.61 -6.25 19.37
CA LEU A 44 5.25 -5.57 18.14
C LEU A 44 6.34 -5.82 17.09
N LEU A 45 5.94 -6.34 15.94
CA LEU A 45 6.80 -6.54 14.77
C LEU A 45 6.37 -5.56 13.69
N LEU A 46 7.23 -4.58 13.36
CA LEU A 46 6.95 -3.60 12.31
C LEU A 46 7.53 -4.06 10.96
N ALA A 47 6.72 -3.98 9.92
CA ALA A 47 7.20 -4.23 8.56
C ALA A 47 8.18 -3.14 8.12
N ASP A 48 9.28 -3.53 7.49
CA ASP A 48 10.23 -2.59 6.88
C ASP A 48 9.60 -1.87 5.66
N TYR A 49 10.33 -0.93 5.09
CA TYR A 49 9.84 -0.17 3.92
C TYR A 49 9.62 -1.06 2.68
N GLY A 50 10.42 -2.10 2.50
CA GLY A 50 10.28 -3.05 1.39
C GLY A 50 9.24 -4.16 1.64
N LEU A 51 8.62 -4.23 2.82
CA LEU A 51 7.74 -5.33 3.24
C LEU A 51 8.40 -6.71 3.14
N THR A 52 9.71 -6.77 3.34
CA THR A 52 10.52 -7.99 3.22
C THR A 52 10.77 -8.66 4.56
N VAL A 53 10.86 -7.86 5.62
CA VAL A 53 11.08 -8.35 6.98
C VAL A 53 10.16 -7.65 7.98
N LEU A 54 9.92 -8.33 9.09
CA LEU A 54 9.26 -7.80 10.28
C LEU A 54 10.31 -7.59 11.36
N GLN A 55 10.37 -6.38 11.90
CA GLN A 55 11.33 -5.97 12.91
C GLN A 55 10.71 -6.00 14.30
N PRO A 56 11.09 -6.96 15.17
CA PRO A 56 10.59 -7.03 16.53
C PRO A 56 11.09 -5.83 17.33
N ILE A 57 10.16 -5.06 17.90
CA ILE A 57 10.46 -3.90 18.73
C ILE A 57 10.83 -4.37 20.14
N THR A 58 12.05 -4.08 20.59
CA THR A 58 12.48 -4.31 21.97
C THR A 58 12.19 -3.07 22.83
N ARG A 59 12.56 -1.91 22.31
CA ARG A 59 12.28 -0.58 22.88
C ARG A 59 12.44 0.43 21.76
N LEU A 60 11.39 1.17 21.42
CA LEU A 60 11.45 2.17 20.35
C LEU A 60 12.67 3.11 20.49
N PRO A 61 13.41 3.34 19.40
CA PRO A 61 13.29 2.75 18.06
C PRO A 61 14.11 1.45 17.86
N TYR A 62 14.61 0.84 18.92
CA TYR A 62 15.48 -0.33 18.85
C TYR A 62 14.71 -1.61 18.57
N THR A 63 15.27 -2.44 17.69
CA THR A 63 14.73 -3.73 17.25
C THR A 63 15.70 -4.85 17.58
N SER A 64 15.20 -6.08 17.68
CA SER A 64 16.03 -7.29 17.69
C SER A 64 16.26 -7.80 16.27
N GLU A 65 16.76 -9.04 16.13
CA GLU A 65 16.94 -9.69 14.83
C GLU A 65 15.61 -9.76 14.08
N ALA A 66 15.62 -9.28 12.83
CA ALA A 66 14.43 -9.25 11.99
C ALA A 66 14.04 -10.66 11.56
N VAL A 67 12.74 -10.90 11.43
CA VAL A 67 12.18 -12.15 10.91
C VAL A 67 11.60 -11.91 9.51
N SER A 68 11.46 -12.98 8.71
CA SER A 68 10.85 -12.87 7.38
C SER A 68 9.40 -12.36 7.47
N ALA A 69 9.03 -11.45 6.58
CA ALA A 69 7.64 -11.02 6.44
C ALA A 69 6.78 -12.04 5.67
N HIS A 70 7.38 -13.11 5.14
CA HIS A 70 6.69 -14.08 4.29
C HIS A 70 6.77 -15.52 4.79
N ASP A 71 7.66 -15.80 5.76
CA ASP A 71 7.88 -17.13 6.31
C ASP A 71 7.62 -17.19 7.81
N GLY A 72 7.31 -18.37 8.31
CA GLY A 72 6.99 -18.61 9.70
C GLY A 72 5.60 -18.06 10.13
N PRO A 73 5.21 -18.26 11.40
CA PRO A 73 3.86 -17.92 11.86
C PRO A 73 3.55 -16.41 11.76
N ALA A 74 4.48 -15.54 12.14
CA ALA A 74 4.31 -14.10 12.04
C ALA A 74 4.23 -13.62 10.56
N GLY A 75 5.09 -14.18 9.67
CA GLY A 75 5.04 -13.88 8.24
C GLY A 75 3.74 -14.38 7.60
N THR A 76 3.26 -15.55 8.02
CA THR A 76 1.95 -16.06 7.57
C THR A 76 0.80 -15.15 8.01
N ALA A 77 0.80 -14.66 9.26
CA ALA A 77 -0.20 -13.70 9.71
C ALA A 77 -0.14 -12.39 8.91
N PHE A 78 1.08 -11.89 8.64
CA PHE A 78 1.29 -10.68 7.85
C PHE A 78 0.79 -10.81 6.40
N THR A 79 1.06 -11.93 5.74
CA THR A 79 0.68 -12.15 4.33
C THR A 79 -0.78 -12.52 4.15
N SER A 80 -1.31 -13.42 5.00
CA SER A 80 -2.71 -13.86 4.92
C SER A 80 -3.70 -12.84 5.47
N GLN A 81 -3.24 -11.88 6.29
CA GLN A 81 -4.10 -10.93 7.01
C GLN A 81 -5.14 -11.60 7.91
N ALA A 82 -4.77 -12.75 8.46
CA ALA A 82 -5.57 -13.53 9.40
C ALA A 82 -4.72 -13.87 10.64
N PRO A 83 -5.36 -14.01 11.82
CA PRO A 83 -4.66 -14.49 13.02
C PRO A 83 -4.02 -15.87 12.78
N VAL A 84 -2.81 -16.07 13.30
CA VAL A 84 -2.11 -17.36 13.28
C VAL A 84 -1.76 -17.73 14.72
N VAL A 85 -2.08 -18.94 15.14
CA VAL A 85 -1.81 -19.46 16.47
C VAL A 85 -0.74 -20.54 16.39
N GLU A 86 0.27 -20.45 17.25
CA GLU A 86 1.28 -21.50 17.41
C GLU A 86 1.45 -21.90 18.87
N LEU A 87 1.75 -23.18 19.12
CA LEU A 87 2.08 -23.67 20.44
C LEU A 87 3.51 -23.28 20.80
N ILE A 88 3.73 -22.70 21.99
CA ILE A 88 5.08 -22.43 22.48
C ILE A 88 5.69 -23.73 23.02
N ALA A 89 6.78 -24.16 22.38
CA ALA A 89 7.43 -25.42 22.69
C ALA A 89 7.80 -25.54 24.18
N GLY A 90 7.39 -26.66 24.80
CA GLY A 90 7.69 -26.94 26.21
C GLY A 90 6.79 -26.23 27.24
N THR A 91 5.74 -25.57 26.80
CA THR A 91 4.75 -24.86 27.66
C THR A 91 3.32 -25.25 27.29
N THR A 92 2.36 -24.81 28.11
CA THR A 92 0.93 -24.84 27.81
C THR A 92 0.41 -23.50 27.30
N ALA A 93 1.31 -22.59 26.90
CA ALA A 93 0.99 -21.30 26.36
C ALA A 93 0.95 -21.34 24.83
N GLU A 94 0.14 -20.48 24.25
CA GLU A 94 0.03 -20.26 22.82
C GLU A 94 0.50 -18.85 22.46
N ARG A 95 1.11 -18.71 21.29
CA ARG A 95 1.43 -17.41 20.74
C ARG A 95 0.49 -17.10 19.60
N VAL A 96 -0.26 -16.02 19.71
CA VAL A 96 -1.18 -15.52 18.71
C VAL A 96 -0.51 -14.37 17.94
N HIS A 97 -0.35 -14.54 16.63
CA HIS A 97 0.16 -13.54 15.71
C HIS A 97 -1.00 -12.85 15.01
N LEU A 98 -1.14 -11.54 15.21
CA LEU A 98 -2.26 -10.73 14.76
C LEU A 98 -1.77 -9.70 13.73
N PRO A 99 -2.29 -9.64 12.50
CA PRO A 99 -1.90 -8.61 11.56
C PRO A 99 -2.32 -7.23 12.06
N ILE A 100 -1.42 -6.26 11.94
CA ILE A 100 -1.70 -4.85 12.20
C ILE A 100 -1.87 -4.15 10.86
N THR A 101 -3.11 -3.77 10.54
CA THR A 101 -3.46 -3.17 9.27
C THR A 101 -4.39 -1.99 9.48
N VAL A 102 -4.10 -0.88 8.80
CA VAL A 102 -4.92 0.33 8.85
C VAL A 102 -5.45 0.65 7.46
N ARG A 103 -6.76 0.49 7.26
CA ARG A 103 -7.44 0.73 5.99
C ARG A 103 -6.83 0.01 4.78
N GLY A 104 -6.23 -1.16 5.01
CA GLY A 104 -5.56 -1.97 4.00
C GLY A 104 -4.04 -1.79 3.94
N ASP A 105 -3.47 -0.75 4.56
CA ASP A 105 -2.02 -0.62 4.68
C ASP A 105 -1.48 -1.50 5.81
N ARG A 106 -0.53 -2.37 5.47
CA ARG A 106 0.03 -3.39 6.36
C ARG A 106 1.19 -2.81 7.16
N LEU A 107 0.99 -2.56 8.44
CA LEU A 107 2.00 -1.97 9.32
C LEU A 107 2.93 -3.02 9.94
N GLY A 108 2.41 -4.23 10.21
CA GLY A 108 3.19 -5.26 10.87
C GLY A 108 2.32 -6.35 11.51
N VAL A 109 2.83 -6.94 12.59
CA VAL A 109 2.19 -8.02 13.36
C VAL A 109 2.34 -7.75 14.85
N LEU A 110 1.28 -7.99 15.62
CA LEU A 110 1.33 -8.07 17.07
C LEU A 110 1.38 -9.54 17.47
N SER A 111 2.45 -9.94 18.14
CA SER A 111 2.61 -11.29 18.66
C SER A 111 2.37 -11.29 20.16
N VAL A 112 1.40 -12.10 20.64
CA VAL A 112 0.96 -12.14 22.02
C VAL A 112 1.02 -13.56 22.54
N GLY A 113 1.84 -13.80 23.57
CA GLY A 113 1.88 -15.07 24.29
C GLY A 113 0.81 -15.09 25.37
N VAL A 114 -0.14 -16.00 25.27
CA VAL A 114 -1.27 -16.15 26.21
C VAL A 114 -1.38 -17.59 26.72
N PRO A 115 -1.92 -17.83 27.93
CA PRO A 115 -2.30 -19.17 28.34
C PRO A 115 -3.27 -19.81 27.33
N ALA A 116 -3.11 -21.11 27.00
CA ALA A 116 -3.96 -21.77 26.00
C ALA A 116 -5.46 -21.68 26.33
N ALA A 117 -5.82 -21.63 27.61
CA ALA A 117 -7.20 -21.40 28.03
C ALA A 117 -7.76 -20.00 27.66
N SER A 118 -6.88 -19.05 27.33
CA SER A 118 -7.21 -17.67 26.93
C SER A 118 -7.10 -17.44 25.42
N ALA A 119 -6.85 -18.47 24.62
CA ALA A 119 -6.73 -18.39 23.15
C ALA A 119 -7.97 -18.98 22.44
N ASP A 120 -9.15 -18.87 23.04
CA ASP A 120 -10.39 -19.26 22.38
C ASP A 120 -10.76 -18.33 21.20
N PRO A 121 -11.63 -18.74 20.28
CA PRO A 121 -11.99 -17.92 19.10
C PRO A 121 -12.51 -16.53 19.44
N ALA A 122 -13.20 -16.35 20.56
CA ALA A 122 -13.73 -15.05 21.00
C ALA A 122 -12.59 -14.15 21.51
N ALA A 123 -11.63 -14.72 22.23
CA ALA A 123 -10.43 -14.00 22.67
C ALA A 123 -9.56 -13.59 21.48
N ILE A 124 -9.35 -14.48 20.49
CA ILE A 124 -8.59 -14.16 19.26
C ILE A 124 -9.27 -13.01 18.49
N LEU A 125 -10.60 -12.99 18.41
CA LEU A 125 -11.32 -11.88 17.77
C LEU A 125 -11.05 -10.55 18.50
N ARG A 126 -11.16 -10.52 19.84
CA ARG A 126 -10.89 -9.32 20.66
C ARG A 126 -9.43 -8.88 20.55
N LEU A 127 -8.47 -9.81 20.52
CA LEU A 127 -7.07 -9.52 20.29
C LEU A 127 -6.85 -8.87 18.89
N GLY A 128 -7.57 -9.32 17.86
CA GLY A 128 -7.56 -8.74 16.52
C GLY A 128 -8.11 -7.31 16.49
N GLU A 129 -9.19 -7.05 17.21
CA GLU A 129 -9.74 -5.69 17.38
C GLU A 129 -8.73 -4.78 18.09
N PHE A 130 -8.08 -5.27 19.16
CA PHE A 130 -7.01 -4.55 19.85
C PHE A 130 -5.82 -4.25 18.92
N ALA A 131 -5.37 -5.22 18.11
CA ALA A 131 -4.30 -5.02 17.14
C ALA A 131 -4.67 -3.94 16.10
N THR A 132 -5.92 -3.89 15.67
CA THR A 132 -6.45 -2.86 14.77
C THR A 132 -6.42 -1.48 15.43
N ALA A 133 -6.89 -1.37 16.67
CA ALA A 133 -6.87 -0.12 17.44
C ALA A 133 -5.43 0.38 17.65
N LEU A 134 -4.52 -0.52 18.05
CA LEU A 134 -3.10 -0.20 18.19
C LEU A 134 -2.49 0.29 16.87
N GLY A 135 -2.85 -0.33 15.74
CA GLY A 135 -2.42 0.10 14.41
C GLY A 135 -2.83 1.53 14.08
N HIS A 136 -4.06 1.91 14.41
CA HIS A 136 -4.53 3.30 14.24
C HIS A 136 -3.73 4.28 15.09
N GLU A 137 -3.46 3.95 16.34
CA GLU A 137 -2.67 4.82 17.22
C GLU A 137 -1.21 4.92 16.76
N ILE A 138 -0.59 3.84 16.27
CA ILE A 138 0.75 3.87 15.65
C ILE A 138 0.77 4.79 14.42
N ALA A 139 -0.25 4.70 13.55
CA ALA A 139 -0.34 5.54 12.36
C ALA A 139 -0.50 7.04 12.72
N VAL A 140 -1.25 7.34 13.78
CA VAL A 140 -1.39 8.72 14.30
C VAL A 140 -0.07 9.17 14.94
N ALA A 141 0.55 8.35 15.79
CA ALA A 141 1.81 8.64 16.45
C ALA A 141 2.95 8.93 15.45
N GLY A 142 2.94 8.31 14.28
CA GLY A 142 3.89 8.58 13.21
C GLY A 142 3.90 10.02 12.68
N ARG A 143 2.89 10.84 13.04
CA ARG A 143 2.84 12.28 12.72
C ARG A 143 3.63 13.12 13.73
N ASP A 144 3.82 12.60 14.94
CA ASP A 144 4.39 13.34 16.07
C ASP A 144 5.82 12.88 16.41
N THR A 145 6.27 11.75 15.84
CA THR A 145 7.57 11.16 16.16
C THR A 145 8.16 10.33 15.02
N ASP A 146 9.48 10.35 14.90
CA ASP A 146 10.23 9.51 13.95
C ASP A 146 10.53 8.10 14.48
N LEU A 147 10.17 7.78 15.72
CA LEU A 147 10.57 6.52 16.36
C LEU A 147 10.12 5.28 15.61
N TYR A 148 8.89 5.29 15.10
CA TYR A 148 8.33 4.18 14.30
C TYR A 148 8.97 4.09 12.91
N LEU A 149 9.26 5.22 12.28
CA LEU A 149 9.98 5.28 11.00
C LEU A 149 11.42 4.76 11.16
N GLN A 150 12.10 5.14 12.26
CA GLN A 150 13.44 4.64 12.57
C GLN A 150 13.44 3.12 12.77
N ALA A 151 12.46 2.59 13.54
CA ALA A 151 12.33 1.16 13.80
C ALA A 151 12.05 0.33 12.53
N ARG A 152 11.43 0.91 11.50
CA ARG A 152 11.16 0.25 10.22
C ARG A 152 12.36 0.22 9.27
N ARG A 153 13.45 0.91 9.58
CA ARG A 153 14.64 0.97 8.73
C ARG A 153 15.54 -0.24 8.96
N THR A 154 15.71 -1.06 7.94
CA THR A 154 16.68 -2.17 7.92
C THR A 154 18.08 -1.73 7.52
N ARG A 155 18.17 -0.59 6.83
CA ARG A 155 19.43 0.00 6.35
C ARG A 155 19.33 1.53 6.31
N ARG A 156 20.50 2.19 6.20
CA ARG A 156 20.53 3.63 5.97
C ARG A 156 20.02 3.94 4.57
N LEU A 157 19.02 4.81 4.48
CA LEU A 157 18.48 5.31 3.23
C LEU A 157 19.25 6.53 2.75
N THR A 158 19.34 6.73 1.43
CA THR A 158 19.75 8.00 0.85
C THR A 158 18.63 9.03 1.02
N LEU A 159 18.95 10.33 0.88
CA LEU A 159 17.93 11.38 0.92
C LEU A 159 16.86 11.19 -0.17
N ALA A 160 17.28 10.82 -1.38
CA ALA A 160 16.35 10.54 -2.47
C ALA A 160 15.38 9.40 -2.14
N ALA A 161 15.88 8.29 -1.60
CA ALA A 161 15.03 7.18 -1.17
C ALA A 161 14.07 7.57 -0.05
N GLU A 162 14.52 8.37 0.90
CA GLU A 162 13.66 8.90 1.97
C GLU A 162 12.53 9.77 1.42
N MET A 163 12.85 10.70 0.51
CA MET A 163 11.85 11.55 -0.15
C MET A 163 10.82 10.72 -0.91
N GLN A 164 11.28 9.71 -1.65
CA GLN A 164 10.41 8.82 -2.41
C GLN A 164 9.45 8.03 -1.50
N TRP A 165 9.96 7.44 -0.42
CA TRP A 165 9.12 6.70 0.53
C TRP A 165 8.12 7.58 1.26
N GLN A 166 8.50 8.79 1.65
CA GLN A 166 7.60 9.74 2.33
C GLN A 166 6.50 10.28 1.41
N LEU A 167 6.74 10.28 0.10
CA LEU A 167 5.75 10.76 -0.88
C LEU A 167 4.60 9.77 -1.09
N LEU A 168 4.81 8.47 -0.82
CA LEU A 168 3.79 7.44 -1.03
C LEU A 168 2.61 7.61 -0.07
N PRO A 169 1.36 7.32 -0.53
CA PRO A 169 0.15 7.40 0.30
C PRO A 169 0.05 6.26 1.32
N GLY A 170 0.79 5.20 1.11
CA GLY A 170 0.81 3.91 1.79
C GLY A 170 1.15 2.82 0.79
N ARG A 171 1.03 1.55 1.17
CA ARG A 171 1.26 0.41 0.26
C ARG A 171 0.02 -0.44 0.06
N GLY A 172 -1.07 -0.04 0.67
CA GLY A 172 -2.35 -0.68 0.50
C GLY A 172 -3.50 0.23 0.87
N CYS A 173 -4.64 -0.03 0.24
CA CYS A 173 -5.90 0.60 0.56
C CYS A 173 -7.01 -0.43 0.37
N ALA A 174 -7.93 -0.52 1.32
CA ALA A 174 -9.06 -1.43 1.23
C ALA A 174 -10.36 -0.71 1.54
N ARG A 175 -11.33 -0.87 0.63
CA ARG A 175 -12.73 -0.47 0.76
C ARG A 175 -13.65 -1.63 0.35
N ARG A 176 -14.94 -1.42 0.49
CA ARG A 176 -15.92 -2.43 0.05
C ARG A 176 -15.85 -2.64 -1.46
N GLU A 177 -15.63 -1.56 -2.21
CA GLU A 177 -15.65 -1.50 -3.66
C GLU A 177 -14.34 -1.98 -4.30
N TYR A 178 -13.20 -1.92 -3.57
CA TYR A 178 -11.90 -2.30 -4.12
C TYR A 178 -10.86 -2.63 -3.04
N ILE A 179 -9.79 -3.30 -3.48
CA ILE A 179 -8.57 -3.51 -2.68
C ILE A 179 -7.38 -3.10 -3.55
N ILE A 180 -6.50 -2.26 -3.01
CA ILE A 180 -5.22 -1.88 -3.62
C ILE A 180 -4.09 -2.53 -2.83
N GLY A 181 -3.15 -3.15 -3.55
CA GLY A 181 -1.85 -3.54 -3.07
C GLY A 181 -0.79 -2.94 -3.97
N ALA A 182 0.19 -2.23 -3.42
CA ALA A 182 1.22 -1.56 -4.20
C ALA A 182 2.61 -1.84 -3.67
N HIS A 183 3.59 -1.86 -4.56
CA HIS A 183 4.98 -2.05 -4.25
C HIS A 183 5.84 -1.09 -5.09
N LEU A 184 6.83 -0.47 -4.43
CA LEU A 184 7.88 0.29 -5.07
C LEU A 184 9.22 -0.34 -4.69
N GLU A 185 9.97 -0.80 -5.68
CA GLU A 185 11.34 -1.25 -5.51
C GLU A 185 12.28 -0.19 -6.08
N PRO A 186 13.03 0.53 -5.21
CA PRO A 186 13.96 1.55 -5.68
C PRO A 186 15.15 0.94 -6.42
N ALA A 187 15.60 1.61 -7.48
CA ALA A 187 16.88 1.33 -8.10
C ALA A 187 18.06 1.62 -7.18
N TYR A 188 19.26 1.15 -7.53
CA TYR A 188 20.50 1.51 -6.83
C TYR A 188 20.72 3.05 -6.83
N ALA A 189 20.56 3.68 -7.97
CA ALA A 189 20.44 5.13 -8.09
C ALA A 189 18.95 5.46 -8.19
N VAL A 190 18.33 5.76 -7.06
CA VAL A 190 16.88 6.05 -6.95
C VAL A 190 16.38 6.85 -8.14
N GLY A 191 15.38 6.35 -8.82
CA GLY A 191 14.70 7.02 -9.94
C GLY A 191 13.57 7.94 -9.47
N GLY A 192 12.61 8.18 -10.35
CA GLY A 192 11.48 9.07 -10.10
C GLY A 192 10.12 8.38 -10.01
N ASP A 193 10.08 7.05 -9.85
CA ASP A 193 8.81 6.33 -9.80
C ASP A 193 8.03 6.66 -8.53
N ASN A 194 6.73 6.80 -8.71
CA ASN A 194 5.80 7.03 -7.61
C ASN A 194 4.41 6.48 -7.97
N PHE A 195 3.61 6.21 -6.97
CA PHE A 195 2.18 6.02 -7.09
C PHE A 195 1.46 6.81 -5.99
N ASP A 196 0.27 7.27 -6.31
CA ASP A 196 -0.58 7.99 -5.35
C ASP A 196 -2.04 7.61 -5.54
N TRP A 197 -2.84 7.72 -4.48
CA TRP A 197 -4.29 7.57 -4.55
C TRP A 197 -5.00 8.48 -3.55
N SER A 198 -6.25 8.73 -3.86
CA SER A 198 -7.18 9.40 -2.96
C SER A 198 -8.54 8.72 -3.03
N THR A 199 -9.13 8.48 -1.88
CA THR A 199 -10.44 7.86 -1.77
C THR A 199 -11.50 8.90 -1.45
N SER A 200 -12.58 8.94 -2.24
CA SER A 200 -13.74 9.79 -2.02
C SER A 200 -14.99 8.94 -1.72
N ALA A 201 -16.13 9.58 -1.50
CA ALA A 201 -17.39 8.86 -1.26
C ALA A 201 -17.90 8.15 -2.53
N ASP A 202 -17.62 8.73 -3.68
CA ASP A 202 -18.14 8.39 -5.01
C ASP A 202 -17.07 7.94 -6.01
N HIS A 203 -15.81 8.27 -5.78
CA HIS A 203 -14.72 7.92 -6.68
C HIS A 203 -13.41 7.55 -5.97
N LEU A 204 -12.54 6.88 -6.71
CA LEU A 204 -11.14 6.63 -6.40
C LEU A 204 -10.28 7.31 -7.46
N ASP A 205 -9.40 8.21 -7.07
CA ASP A 205 -8.29 8.68 -7.92
C ASP A 205 -7.06 7.83 -7.68
N LEU A 206 -6.38 7.43 -8.76
CA LEU A 206 -5.12 6.68 -8.76
C LEU A 206 -4.17 7.30 -9.77
N THR A 207 -2.91 7.50 -9.39
CA THR A 207 -1.87 7.97 -10.31
C THR A 207 -0.62 7.11 -10.21
N VAL A 208 0.04 6.92 -11.35
CA VAL A 208 1.37 6.29 -11.45
C VAL A 208 2.26 7.25 -12.20
N THR A 209 3.38 7.64 -11.59
CA THR A 209 4.31 8.61 -12.15
C THR A 209 5.69 7.97 -12.30
N ASP A 210 6.31 8.19 -13.44
CA ASP A 210 7.69 7.83 -13.78
C ASP A 210 8.45 9.13 -14.07
N GLY A 211 9.16 9.64 -13.07
CA GLY A 211 9.91 10.89 -13.18
C GLY A 211 11.28 10.67 -13.82
N MET A 212 11.59 11.43 -14.86
CA MET A 212 12.86 11.37 -15.54
C MET A 212 14.04 11.70 -14.62
N GLY A 213 15.14 10.96 -14.75
CA GLY A 213 16.41 11.25 -14.07
C GLY A 213 16.76 10.26 -12.97
N GLN A 214 17.69 10.64 -12.10
CA GLN A 214 18.19 9.80 -11.00
C GLN A 214 18.54 10.63 -9.76
N GLY A 215 18.51 9.99 -8.61
CA GLY A 215 18.90 10.58 -7.33
C GLY A 215 17.97 11.71 -6.88
N ILE A 216 18.54 12.73 -6.26
CA ILE A 216 17.79 13.85 -5.68
C ILE A 216 16.99 14.60 -6.74
N ASP A 217 17.54 14.80 -7.94
CA ASP A 217 16.88 15.57 -8.99
C ASP A 217 15.59 14.88 -9.48
N ALA A 218 15.61 13.55 -9.65
CA ALA A 218 14.43 12.78 -9.98
C ALA A 218 13.40 12.84 -8.85
N SER A 219 13.83 12.70 -7.59
CA SER A 219 12.94 12.79 -6.42
C SER A 219 12.30 14.18 -6.30
N LEU A 220 13.02 15.25 -6.61
CA LEU A 220 12.48 16.63 -6.61
C LEU A 220 11.45 16.83 -7.73
N LEU A 221 11.74 16.34 -8.94
CA LEU A 221 10.80 16.37 -10.06
C LEU A 221 9.49 15.65 -9.69
N THR A 222 9.59 14.40 -9.22
CA THR A 222 8.44 13.60 -8.85
C THR A 222 7.65 14.24 -7.70
N ASN A 223 8.35 14.79 -6.70
CA ASN A 223 7.70 15.50 -5.60
C ASN A 223 6.90 16.70 -6.09
N LEU A 224 7.46 17.49 -7.03
CA LEU A 224 6.76 18.63 -7.64
C LEU A 224 5.52 18.16 -8.41
N ALA A 225 5.66 17.16 -9.29
CA ALA A 225 4.56 16.63 -10.11
C ALA A 225 3.42 16.09 -9.22
N VAL A 226 3.73 15.20 -8.27
CA VAL A 226 2.75 14.61 -7.35
C VAL A 226 2.09 15.66 -6.46
N SER A 227 2.84 16.67 -5.99
CA SER A 227 2.30 17.75 -5.18
C SER A 227 1.34 18.65 -5.98
N ALA A 228 1.67 18.93 -7.26
CA ALA A 228 0.80 19.67 -8.16
C ALA A 228 -0.50 18.90 -8.45
N LEU A 229 -0.42 17.60 -8.76
CA LEU A 229 -1.58 16.73 -8.94
C LEU A 229 -2.46 16.67 -7.68
N ARG A 230 -1.86 16.51 -6.49
CA ARG A 230 -2.58 16.54 -5.22
C ARG A 230 -3.28 17.88 -4.99
N ASN A 231 -2.63 19.00 -5.34
CA ASN A 231 -3.23 20.34 -5.23
C ASN A 231 -4.42 20.49 -6.16
N ALA A 232 -4.28 20.10 -7.43
CA ALA A 232 -5.35 20.14 -8.43
C ALA A 232 -6.55 19.26 -8.03
N ARG A 233 -6.29 18.04 -7.57
CA ARG A 233 -7.32 17.12 -7.05
C ARG A 233 -8.08 17.74 -5.86
N ARG A 234 -7.38 18.37 -4.92
CA ARG A 234 -8.01 19.06 -3.77
C ARG A 234 -8.83 20.28 -4.16
N ALA A 235 -8.54 20.88 -5.32
CA ALA A 235 -9.33 21.95 -5.91
C ALA A 235 -10.59 21.44 -6.64
N GLY A 236 -10.76 20.10 -6.75
CA GLY A 236 -11.91 19.49 -7.41
C GLY A 236 -11.84 19.47 -8.94
N LEU A 237 -10.65 19.61 -9.52
CA LEU A 237 -10.45 19.61 -10.96
C LEU A 237 -10.66 18.19 -11.53
N ASP A 238 -11.08 18.10 -12.80
CA ASP A 238 -11.08 16.85 -13.56
C ASP A 238 -9.66 16.40 -13.89
N LEU A 239 -9.50 15.21 -14.50
CA LEU A 239 -8.17 14.66 -14.72
C LEU A 239 -7.37 15.44 -15.76
N ALA A 240 -8.02 15.96 -16.79
CA ALA A 240 -7.37 16.76 -17.83
C ALA A 240 -6.79 18.05 -17.24
N ASP A 241 -7.57 18.77 -16.45
CA ASP A 241 -7.14 19.98 -15.74
C ASP A 241 -6.06 19.68 -14.68
N GLN A 242 -6.15 18.52 -13.97
CA GLN A 242 -5.09 18.10 -13.05
C GLN A 242 -3.78 17.88 -13.78
N ALA A 243 -3.80 17.20 -14.93
CA ALA A 243 -2.62 16.98 -15.75
C ALA A 243 -2.04 18.32 -16.27
N ALA A 244 -2.89 19.21 -16.79
CA ALA A 244 -2.47 20.51 -17.30
C ALA A 244 -1.84 21.40 -16.21
N LEU A 245 -2.41 21.42 -14.98
CA LEU A 245 -1.83 22.17 -13.87
C LEU A 245 -0.48 21.59 -13.44
N ALA A 246 -0.34 20.28 -13.41
CA ALA A 246 0.93 19.63 -13.06
C ALA A 246 1.97 19.83 -14.17
N ASP A 247 1.58 19.77 -15.44
CA ASP A 247 2.41 20.09 -16.61
C ASP A 247 3.00 21.49 -16.50
N GLN A 248 2.15 22.50 -16.27
CA GLN A 248 2.58 23.90 -16.10
C GLN A 248 3.54 24.08 -14.92
N ALA A 249 3.29 23.42 -13.79
CA ALA A 249 4.16 23.50 -12.62
C ALA A 249 5.54 22.92 -12.89
N VAL A 250 5.61 21.75 -13.54
CA VAL A 250 6.88 21.10 -13.91
C VAL A 250 7.60 21.91 -14.98
N TYR A 251 6.90 22.36 -16.04
CA TYR A 251 7.49 23.19 -17.10
C TYR A 251 8.04 24.51 -16.57
N ALA A 252 7.30 25.20 -15.71
CA ALA A 252 7.75 26.46 -15.11
C ALA A 252 9.06 26.30 -14.32
N GLN A 253 9.28 25.15 -13.69
CA GLN A 253 10.49 24.88 -12.93
C GLN A 253 11.66 24.45 -13.81
N TYR A 254 11.41 23.60 -14.82
CA TYR A 254 12.47 22.91 -15.55
C TYR A 254 12.59 23.31 -17.02
N GLY A 255 11.62 24.05 -17.58
CA GLY A 255 11.66 24.57 -18.96
C GLY A 255 11.77 23.49 -20.04
N GLY A 256 11.07 22.36 -19.85
CA GLY A 256 11.06 21.24 -20.80
C GLY A 256 12.31 20.34 -20.79
N LYS A 257 13.27 20.59 -19.88
CA LYS A 257 14.53 19.79 -19.82
C LYS A 257 14.35 18.42 -19.20
N VAL A 258 13.40 18.30 -18.31
CA VAL A 258 12.98 17.06 -17.65
C VAL A 258 11.46 17.02 -17.57
N TYR A 259 10.89 15.83 -17.54
CA TYR A 259 9.45 15.59 -17.56
C TYR A 259 9.09 14.39 -16.70
N ALA A 260 7.81 14.25 -16.37
CA ALA A 260 7.27 13.13 -15.62
C ALA A 260 6.17 12.45 -16.44
N ALA A 261 6.43 11.20 -16.86
CA ALA A 261 5.40 10.38 -17.47
C ALA A 261 4.40 9.95 -16.41
N THR A 262 3.11 10.16 -16.64
CA THR A 262 2.10 9.96 -15.59
C THR A 262 0.82 9.38 -16.18
N LEU A 263 0.32 8.32 -15.55
CA LEU A 263 -1.02 7.77 -15.79
C LEU A 263 -1.94 8.25 -14.66
N LEU A 264 -3.02 8.95 -15.03
CA LEU A 264 -4.07 9.40 -14.11
C LEU A 264 -5.33 8.58 -14.36
N LEU A 265 -5.95 8.08 -13.30
CA LEU A 265 -7.17 7.27 -13.36
C LEU A 265 -8.16 7.76 -12.30
N ARG A 266 -9.43 7.89 -12.66
CA ARG A 266 -10.56 8.11 -11.75
C ARG A 266 -11.62 7.05 -11.96
N PHE A 267 -11.87 6.27 -10.94
CA PHE A 267 -12.88 5.21 -10.93
C PHE A 267 -14.14 5.74 -10.29
N ASP A 268 -15.25 5.75 -11.02
CA ASP A 268 -16.57 5.96 -10.45
C ASP A 268 -17.00 4.70 -9.69
N LEU A 269 -17.30 4.83 -8.40
CA LEU A 269 -17.59 3.69 -7.54
C LEU A 269 -18.99 3.12 -7.74
N ASP A 270 -19.89 3.87 -8.34
CA ASP A 270 -21.27 3.43 -8.59
C ASP A 270 -21.40 2.66 -9.90
N THR A 271 -20.72 3.14 -10.94
CA THR A 271 -20.87 2.63 -12.32
C THR A 271 -19.73 1.72 -12.75
N GLY A 272 -18.54 1.88 -12.20
CA GLY A 272 -17.31 1.23 -12.69
C GLY A 272 -16.75 1.91 -13.96
N LEU A 273 -17.28 3.08 -14.34
CA LEU A 273 -16.67 3.89 -15.40
C LEU A 273 -15.33 4.44 -14.90
N VAL A 274 -14.30 4.32 -15.72
CA VAL A 274 -12.97 4.84 -15.42
C VAL A 274 -12.63 5.93 -16.41
N HIS A 275 -12.34 7.12 -15.90
CA HIS A 275 -11.73 8.19 -16.66
C HIS A 275 -10.21 8.06 -16.56
N ALA A 276 -9.51 8.29 -17.66
CA ALA A 276 -8.07 8.13 -17.76
C ALA A 276 -7.43 9.26 -18.56
N VAL A 277 -6.27 9.73 -18.11
CA VAL A 277 -5.34 10.55 -18.88
C VAL A 277 -3.99 9.82 -18.89
N ASP A 278 -3.53 9.44 -20.07
CA ASP A 278 -2.20 8.84 -20.29
C ASP A 278 -1.23 9.93 -20.73
N ALA A 279 -0.55 10.56 -19.78
CA ALA A 279 0.53 11.51 -20.04
C ALA A 279 1.89 10.80 -20.14
N GLY A 280 1.95 9.73 -20.91
CA GLY A 280 3.15 8.94 -21.23
C GLY A 280 3.33 7.68 -20.37
N SER A 281 3.87 6.74 -20.76
CA SER A 281 4.48 5.47 -20.48
C SER A 281 4.07 4.49 -19.38
N PRO A 282 3.44 4.72 -18.23
CA PRO A 282 2.98 3.63 -17.38
C PRO A 282 1.96 2.75 -18.12
N GLN A 283 2.13 1.41 -18.03
CA GLN A 283 1.22 0.47 -18.66
C GLN A 283 0.13 -0.01 -17.69
N LEU A 284 -1.09 -0.20 -18.19
CA LEU A 284 -2.25 -0.68 -17.44
C LEU A 284 -2.75 -2.00 -18.01
N TYR A 285 -2.64 -3.07 -17.24
CA TYR A 285 -3.18 -4.38 -17.58
C TYR A 285 -4.51 -4.63 -16.89
N ARG A 286 -5.45 -5.28 -17.58
CA ARG A 286 -6.67 -5.81 -16.99
C ARG A 286 -6.69 -7.34 -17.07
N LEU A 287 -7.01 -7.95 -15.94
CA LEU A 287 -7.28 -9.37 -15.82
C LEU A 287 -8.77 -9.55 -15.60
N ARG A 288 -9.46 -10.10 -16.60
CA ARG A 288 -10.88 -10.44 -16.56
C ARG A 288 -11.04 -11.89 -16.96
N ASP A 289 -11.80 -12.68 -16.21
CA ASP A 289 -11.97 -14.13 -16.41
C ASP A 289 -10.61 -14.84 -16.54
N SER A 290 -10.33 -15.43 -17.72
CA SER A 290 -9.04 -16.03 -18.06
C SER A 290 -8.14 -15.10 -18.90
N GLY A 291 -8.64 -13.94 -19.34
CA GLY A 291 -7.93 -13.00 -20.18
C GLY A 291 -6.93 -12.13 -19.41
N ILE A 292 -5.87 -11.73 -20.07
CA ILE A 292 -4.92 -10.69 -19.67
C ILE A 292 -4.74 -9.77 -20.86
N GLU A 293 -5.19 -8.54 -20.75
CA GLU A 293 -5.09 -7.55 -21.82
C GLU A 293 -4.36 -6.30 -21.32
N LEU A 294 -3.67 -5.65 -22.23
CA LEU A 294 -3.18 -4.29 -22.03
C LEU A 294 -4.33 -3.35 -22.38
N ILE A 295 -4.69 -2.45 -21.49
CA ILE A 295 -5.65 -1.38 -21.80
C ILE A 295 -4.88 -0.36 -22.64
N GLU A 296 -5.25 -0.26 -23.91
CA GLU A 296 -4.67 0.68 -24.86
C GLU A 296 -5.35 2.03 -24.69
N LEU A 297 -4.62 3.00 -24.16
CA LEU A 297 -4.98 4.41 -24.10
C LEU A 297 -4.19 5.18 -25.16
N GLU A 298 -4.79 6.24 -25.70
CA GLU A 298 -4.06 7.17 -26.56
C GLU A 298 -3.06 7.96 -25.73
N ALA A 299 -1.77 7.66 -25.93
CA ALA A 299 -0.69 8.30 -25.19
C ALA A 299 -0.56 9.77 -25.57
N GLN A 300 -0.49 10.63 -24.56
CA GLN A 300 -0.30 12.05 -24.67
C GLN A 300 1.11 12.43 -24.17
N LEU A 301 1.47 13.70 -24.25
CA LEU A 301 2.80 14.15 -23.87
C LEU A 301 3.02 14.06 -22.35
N PRO A 302 4.21 13.64 -21.89
CA PRO A 302 4.55 13.67 -20.47
C PRO A 302 4.48 15.08 -19.87
N LEU A 303 4.17 15.14 -18.57
CA LEU A 303 4.03 16.38 -17.81
C LEU A 303 5.33 17.18 -17.78
N GLY A 304 5.29 18.44 -18.17
CA GLY A 304 6.40 19.37 -18.12
C GLY A 304 7.30 19.40 -19.37
N MET A 305 6.90 18.72 -20.45
CA MET A 305 7.67 18.67 -21.68
C MET A 305 7.53 19.93 -22.51
N PHE A 306 6.34 20.54 -22.55
CA PHE A 306 6.05 21.78 -23.28
C PHE A 306 5.25 22.76 -22.40
N GLU A 307 5.19 24.02 -22.81
CA GLU A 307 4.63 25.11 -22.00
C GLU A 307 3.10 25.02 -21.81
N GLU A 308 2.38 24.57 -22.80
CA GLU A 308 0.93 24.47 -22.78
C GLU A 308 0.51 23.18 -23.50
N THR A 309 0.50 22.07 -22.75
CA THR A 309 0.06 20.79 -23.30
C THR A 309 -1.44 20.61 -23.01
N PRO A 310 -2.30 20.44 -24.02
CA PRO A 310 -3.68 20.03 -23.80
C PRO A 310 -3.72 18.56 -23.45
N TYR A 311 -4.59 18.20 -22.52
CA TYR A 311 -4.84 16.81 -22.13
C TYR A 311 -6.32 16.48 -22.35
N ASP A 312 -6.60 15.29 -22.85
CA ASP A 312 -7.94 14.78 -23.08
C ASP A 312 -8.20 13.54 -22.21
N GLU A 313 -9.38 13.46 -21.61
CA GLU A 313 -9.82 12.27 -20.90
C GLU A 313 -10.31 11.20 -21.87
N GLN A 314 -9.94 9.97 -21.59
CA GLN A 314 -10.44 8.77 -22.23
C GLN A 314 -11.21 7.95 -21.20
N THR A 315 -12.07 7.03 -21.65
CA THR A 315 -12.88 6.22 -20.74
C THR A 315 -12.83 4.74 -21.10
N PHE A 316 -12.92 3.91 -20.06
CA PHE A 316 -13.16 2.48 -20.16
C PHE A 316 -13.97 2.00 -18.95
N GLU A 317 -14.45 0.76 -18.96
CA GLU A 317 -15.28 0.22 -17.89
C GLU A 317 -14.57 -0.94 -17.18
N VAL A 318 -14.73 -1.01 -15.85
CA VAL A 318 -14.36 -2.15 -15.03
C VAL A 318 -15.59 -2.84 -14.47
N GLU A 319 -15.52 -4.17 -14.35
CA GLU A 319 -16.58 -5.01 -13.83
C GLU A 319 -16.16 -5.67 -12.51
N PRO A 320 -17.12 -5.99 -11.62
CA PRO A 320 -16.81 -6.75 -10.41
C PRO A 320 -16.07 -8.05 -10.74
N GLY A 321 -14.90 -8.23 -10.11
CA GLY A 321 -14.00 -9.35 -10.37
C GLY A 321 -12.80 -9.01 -11.26
N ASP A 322 -12.79 -7.84 -11.88
CA ASP A 322 -11.61 -7.36 -12.60
C ASP A 322 -10.45 -7.10 -11.65
N ARG A 323 -9.25 -7.41 -12.11
CA ARG A 323 -7.99 -6.96 -11.52
C ARG A 323 -7.29 -6.03 -12.50
N LEU A 324 -6.95 -4.84 -12.04
CA LEU A 324 -6.09 -3.92 -12.78
C LEU A 324 -4.68 -3.94 -12.21
N VAL A 325 -3.69 -3.90 -13.09
CA VAL A 325 -2.27 -3.81 -12.70
C VAL A 325 -1.62 -2.69 -13.48
N ALA A 326 -1.28 -1.62 -12.79
CA ALA A 326 -0.53 -0.50 -13.36
C ALA A 326 0.96 -0.66 -13.00
N ILE A 327 1.84 -0.44 -13.98
CA ILE A 327 3.28 -0.62 -13.84
C ILE A 327 4.05 0.51 -14.51
N SER A 328 5.16 0.90 -13.90
CA SER A 328 6.09 1.89 -14.47
C SER A 328 6.97 1.31 -15.57
N THR A 329 7.67 2.17 -16.28
CA THR A 329 8.62 1.81 -17.34
C THR A 329 9.72 0.88 -16.82
N GLY A 330 10.20 1.11 -15.59
CA GLY A 330 11.20 0.25 -14.97
C GLY A 330 10.77 -1.19 -14.77
N VAL A 331 9.45 -1.46 -14.73
CA VAL A 331 8.92 -2.83 -14.71
C VAL A 331 8.88 -3.40 -16.12
N HIS A 332 8.09 -2.80 -17.02
CA HIS A 332 7.83 -3.43 -18.32
C HIS A 332 9.01 -3.37 -19.28
N GLY A 333 9.89 -2.37 -19.16
CA GLY A 333 11.03 -2.15 -20.06
C GLY A 333 12.32 -2.88 -19.67
N THR A 334 12.39 -3.45 -18.47
CA THR A 334 13.61 -4.12 -17.96
C THR A 334 13.95 -5.34 -18.82
N ARG A 335 15.25 -5.46 -19.15
CA ARG A 335 15.79 -6.55 -19.96
C ARG A 335 16.59 -7.54 -19.13
N SER A 336 16.46 -8.82 -19.46
CA SER A 336 17.30 -9.89 -18.93
C SER A 336 18.72 -9.79 -19.49
N ALA A 337 19.64 -10.60 -18.95
CA ALA A 337 21.00 -10.76 -19.48
C ALA A 337 21.01 -11.27 -20.95
N THR A 338 19.96 -11.96 -21.40
CA THR A 338 19.77 -12.42 -22.78
C THR A 338 19.09 -11.39 -23.69
N GLY A 339 18.65 -10.26 -23.13
CA GLY A 339 18.01 -9.16 -23.86
C GLY A 339 16.48 -9.26 -23.91
N ASP A 340 15.87 -10.27 -23.32
CA ASP A 340 14.41 -10.44 -23.29
C ASP A 340 13.77 -9.37 -22.44
N VAL A 341 12.65 -8.80 -22.89
CA VAL A 341 11.91 -7.74 -22.19
C VAL A 341 10.93 -8.37 -21.19
N PHE A 342 10.96 -7.89 -19.94
CA PHE A 342 10.09 -8.45 -18.88
C PHE A 342 8.60 -8.31 -19.17
N GLY A 343 8.18 -7.15 -19.71
CA GLY A 343 6.78 -6.86 -19.99
C GLY A 343 6.12 -7.76 -21.04
N GLU A 344 6.90 -8.41 -21.91
CA GLU A 344 6.34 -9.21 -23.01
C GLU A 344 5.79 -10.56 -22.55
N ARG A 345 6.63 -11.41 -21.96
CA ARG A 345 6.25 -12.79 -21.60
C ARG A 345 6.27 -13.05 -20.10
N ALA A 346 7.34 -12.67 -19.43
CA ALA A 346 7.55 -12.98 -18.01
C ALA A 346 6.45 -12.36 -17.13
N LEU A 347 6.12 -11.08 -17.36
CA LEU A 347 5.04 -10.40 -16.66
C LEU A 347 3.71 -11.11 -16.85
N ARG A 348 3.32 -11.45 -18.09
CA ARG A 348 2.05 -12.15 -18.36
C ARG A 348 1.96 -13.51 -17.67
N GLN A 349 3.07 -14.23 -17.56
CA GLN A 349 3.13 -15.51 -16.82
C GLN A 349 2.87 -15.29 -15.33
N ILE A 350 3.48 -14.26 -14.72
CA ILE A 350 3.28 -13.92 -13.31
C ILE A 350 1.84 -13.47 -13.06
N LEU A 351 1.30 -12.60 -13.91
CA LEU A 351 -0.10 -12.16 -13.82
C LEU A 351 -1.07 -13.35 -13.88
N GLY A 352 -0.82 -14.31 -14.77
CA GLY A 352 -1.62 -15.53 -14.85
C GLY A 352 -1.52 -16.40 -13.60
N ALA A 353 -0.31 -16.59 -13.07
CA ALA A 353 -0.03 -17.42 -11.89
C ALA A 353 -0.60 -16.78 -10.60
N THR A 354 -0.65 -15.46 -10.51
CA THR A 354 -1.09 -14.72 -9.31
C THR A 354 -2.55 -14.28 -9.34
N ARG A 355 -3.35 -14.78 -10.28
CA ARG A 355 -4.76 -14.37 -10.47
C ARG A 355 -5.61 -14.49 -9.20
N GLN A 356 -5.40 -15.53 -8.40
CA GLN A 356 -6.13 -15.79 -7.16
C GLN A 356 -5.38 -15.30 -5.91
N THR A 357 -4.20 -14.70 -6.09
CA THR A 357 -3.38 -14.20 -4.99
C THR A 357 -3.87 -12.81 -4.58
N PRO A 358 -3.85 -12.41 -3.30
CA PRO A 358 -4.20 -11.06 -2.88
C PRO A 358 -3.40 -9.97 -3.60
N ALA A 359 -3.98 -8.79 -3.82
CA ALA A 359 -3.37 -7.69 -4.56
C ALA A 359 -1.94 -7.35 -4.13
N HIS A 360 -1.68 -7.30 -2.81
CA HIS A 360 -0.33 -7.04 -2.28
C HIS A 360 0.68 -8.11 -2.67
N GLU A 361 0.28 -9.38 -2.59
CA GLU A 361 1.14 -10.50 -2.93
C GLU A 361 1.39 -10.58 -4.43
N THR A 362 0.40 -10.17 -5.25
CA THR A 362 0.59 -10.05 -6.70
C THR A 362 1.61 -8.96 -7.03
N ALA A 363 1.48 -7.77 -6.44
CA ALA A 363 2.45 -6.69 -6.65
C ALA A 363 3.87 -7.12 -6.25
N ARG A 364 4.02 -7.79 -5.10
CA ARG A 364 5.29 -8.36 -4.65
C ARG A 364 5.83 -9.44 -5.61
N ALA A 365 4.97 -10.34 -6.09
CA ALA A 365 5.38 -11.40 -7.01
C ALA A 365 5.90 -10.85 -8.34
N ILE A 366 5.29 -9.76 -8.85
CA ILE A 366 5.76 -9.07 -10.05
C ILE A 366 7.17 -8.52 -9.83
N VAL A 367 7.41 -7.83 -8.71
CA VAL A 367 8.75 -7.27 -8.39
C VAL A 367 9.77 -8.39 -8.15
N ALA A 368 9.41 -9.46 -7.45
CA ALA A 368 10.29 -10.61 -7.27
C ALA A 368 10.68 -11.26 -8.61
N GLY A 369 9.72 -11.46 -9.50
CA GLY A 369 9.98 -11.99 -10.85
C GLY A 369 10.79 -11.03 -11.72
N LEU A 370 10.63 -9.70 -11.54
CA LEU A 370 11.45 -8.69 -12.21
C LEU A 370 12.93 -8.80 -11.78
N ILE A 371 13.18 -8.90 -10.48
CA ILE A 371 14.52 -9.07 -9.91
C ILE A 371 15.17 -10.37 -10.42
N GLU A 372 14.42 -11.47 -10.45
CA GLU A 372 14.88 -12.74 -11.00
C GLU A 372 15.21 -12.64 -12.50
N HIS A 373 14.33 -11.99 -13.28
CA HIS A 373 14.51 -11.75 -14.71
C HIS A 373 15.74 -10.89 -15.02
N PHE A 374 15.95 -9.83 -14.23
CA PHE A 374 17.12 -8.96 -14.35
C PHE A 374 18.41 -9.65 -13.89
N GLY A 375 18.32 -10.55 -12.92
CA GLY A 375 19.44 -11.31 -12.37
C GLY A 375 20.24 -10.58 -11.28
N SER A 376 19.76 -9.44 -10.79
CA SER A 376 20.35 -8.68 -9.69
C SER A 376 19.27 -7.96 -8.89
N LYS A 377 19.52 -7.75 -7.58
CA LYS A 377 18.67 -6.90 -6.73
C LYS A 377 18.89 -5.39 -6.99
N ASP A 378 20.02 -5.03 -7.54
CA ASP A 378 20.36 -3.65 -7.86
C ASP A 378 19.80 -3.30 -9.24
N LEU A 379 18.50 -3.00 -9.31
CA LEU A 379 17.82 -2.59 -10.53
C LEU A 379 18.43 -1.29 -11.10
N VAL A 380 18.34 -1.12 -12.41
CA VAL A 380 18.82 0.10 -13.11
C VAL A 380 17.81 1.23 -12.98
N SER A 381 16.51 0.90 -12.96
CA SER A 381 15.41 1.84 -12.80
C SER A 381 14.53 1.40 -11.64
N ASP A 382 13.85 2.35 -11.01
CA ASP A 382 12.80 2.04 -10.03
C ASP A 382 11.71 1.18 -10.67
N ALA A 383 11.01 0.43 -9.84
CA ALA A 383 9.91 -0.41 -10.28
C ALA A 383 8.68 -0.17 -9.41
N ALA A 384 7.70 0.55 -9.95
CA ALA A 384 6.41 0.77 -9.30
C ALA A 384 5.37 -0.19 -9.87
N VAL A 385 4.65 -0.88 -8.98
CA VAL A 385 3.57 -1.81 -9.30
C VAL A 385 2.39 -1.52 -8.40
N ILE A 386 1.21 -1.30 -9.01
CA ILE A 386 -0.06 -1.17 -8.31
C ILE A 386 -1.01 -2.25 -8.83
N CYS A 387 -1.54 -3.05 -7.92
CA CYS A 387 -2.56 -4.03 -8.20
C CYS A 387 -3.87 -3.61 -7.52
N LEU A 388 -4.93 -3.47 -8.28
CA LEU A 388 -6.25 -3.08 -7.82
C LEU A 388 -7.25 -4.19 -8.14
N ASP A 389 -7.84 -4.78 -7.11
CA ASP A 389 -8.96 -5.73 -7.23
C ASP A 389 -10.27 -4.95 -7.16
N TRP A 390 -11.01 -4.91 -8.25
CA TRP A 390 -12.29 -4.23 -8.34
C TRP A 390 -13.42 -5.17 -7.92
N LYS A 391 -14.20 -4.77 -6.93
CA LYS A 391 -15.36 -5.51 -6.41
C LYS A 391 -16.68 -4.87 -6.84
N GLY A 392 -16.64 -3.58 -7.21
CA GLY A 392 -17.81 -2.78 -7.47
C GLY A 392 -18.63 -2.50 -6.22
N ARG A 393 -19.60 -1.62 -6.33
CA ARG A 393 -20.55 -1.34 -5.27
C ARG A 393 -21.65 -2.40 -5.28
N VAL A 394 -21.76 -3.17 -4.19
CA VAL A 394 -22.92 -4.06 -3.98
C VAL A 394 -24.12 -3.16 -3.76
N ILE A 395 -25.02 -3.08 -4.75
CA ILE A 395 -26.31 -2.42 -4.58
C ILE A 395 -27.12 -3.29 -3.63
N ASP A 396 -27.25 -2.84 -2.37
CA ASP A 396 -28.13 -3.46 -1.39
C ASP A 396 -29.58 -3.19 -1.82
N THR A 397 -30.14 -4.12 -2.61
CA THR A 397 -31.52 -4.07 -3.11
C THR A 397 -32.56 -4.21 -1.98
N ALA A 398 -32.13 -4.28 -0.71
CA ALA A 398 -32.98 -4.46 0.46
C ALA A 398 -33.38 -3.14 1.18
N ARG A 399 -33.01 -1.95 0.70
CA ARG A 399 -33.60 -0.72 1.22
C ARG A 399 -34.87 -0.36 0.45
N PRO A 400 -36.05 -0.49 1.06
CA PRO A 400 -37.24 0.08 0.46
C PRO A 400 -37.07 1.60 0.40
N THR A 401 -37.23 2.16 -0.77
CA THR A 401 -37.38 3.60 -1.02
C THR A 401 -38.45 4.11 -0.05
N SER A 402 -38.06 4.83 1.01
CA SER A 402 -38.98 5.65 1.76
C SER A 402 -39.37 6.83 0.84
N ALA A 403 -40.36 6.59 0.00
CA ALA A 403 -41.07 7.64 -0.69
C ALA A 403 -41.87 8.43 0.37
N GLY A 404 -41.67 9.69 0.43
CA GLY A 404 -42.63 10.69 0.84
C GLY A 404 -42.72 10.98 2.34
N LEU A 405 -42.21 12.13 2.75
CA LEU A 405 -43.04 13.21 3.33
C LEU A 405 -42.22 14.51 3.31
#